data_8482fe786069e81237e55f120db64dff
#
_entry.id   8482fe786069e81237e55f120db64dff
#
_cell.length_a   1.000
_cell.length_b   1.000
_cell.length_c   1.000
_cell.angle_alpha   90.00
_cell.angle_beta   90.00
_cell.angle_gamma   90.00
#
_symmetry.space_group_name_H-M   'P 1'
#
loop_
_entity.id
_entity.type
_entity.pdbx_description
1 polymer ?
#
loop_
_entity_poly.entity_id
_entity_poly.type
_entity_poly.pdbx_seq_one_letter_code
_entity_poly.pdbx_strand_id
1 'polypeptide(L)'
;AHISVLERRGVADLTQSILDGVKHCSSEIIAVMDADLSHPIDKLAELLRPIITGSHDVSVGSRYVKHGGVAEWPLHRRLISWLGGLPARVLTDIKDTTSGFFACRRACFDAIDKQACGYKILLEILSAGLDKFTVKEVPIVFTDRTLGQSKLSSKQMVQYVKRLLEICGGQVSTATGSKFIAVGLSGVVIDAL
;
A
#
# COMPACT_ATOMS: atom_id res chain seq x y z
N ALA A 1 18.96 -12.75 15.11
CA ALA A 1 18.03 -11.70 14.71
C ALA A 1 17.96 -10.69 15.85
N HIS A 2 18.07 -9.39 15.54
CA HIS A 2 17.86 -8.32 16.52
C HIS A 2 16.43 -7.80 16.38
N ILE A 3 15.72 -7.74 17.50
CA ILE A 3 14.40 -7.11 17.61
C ILE A 3 14.60 -5.76 18.29
N SER A 4 14.14 -4.69 17.67
CA SER A 4 14.14 -3.34 18.25
C SER A 4 12.71 -2.80 18.26
N VAL A 5 12.35 -2.12 19.33
CA VAL A 5 11.06 -1.44 19.44
C VAL A 5 11.30 0.06 19.34
N LEU A 6 10.65 0.71 18.38
CA LEU A 6 10.69 2.15 18.20
C LEU A 6 9.35 2.73 18.66
N GLU A 7 9.35 3.40 19.81
CA GLU A 7 8.18 4.11 20.31
C GLU A 7 8.11 5.52 19.73
N ARG A 8 7.01 5.85 19.05
CA ARG A 8 6.75 7.19 18.54
C ARG A 8 5.82 7.96 19.46
N ARG A 9 6.16 9.21 19.71
CA ARG A 9 5.29 10.16 20.45
C ARG A 9 4.69 11.14 19.45
N GLY A 10 3.38 11.40 19.55
CA GLY A 10 2.67 12.35 18.68
C GLY A 10 1.51 11.71 17.91
N VAL A 11 1.15 12.32 16.78
CA VAL A 11 0.03 11.86 15.96
C VAL A 11 0.35 10.52 15.32
N ALA A 12 -0.58 9.56 15.43
CA ALA A 12 -0.44 8.26 14.80
C ALA A 12 -0.49 8.40 13.28
N ASP A 13 0.61 8.07 12.61
CA ASP A 13 0.75 8.06 11.17
C ASP A 13 1.58 6.85 10.75
N LEU A 14 1.00 5.96 9.94
CA LEU A 14 1.64 4.72 9.53
C LEU A 14 2.81 4.97 8.59
N THR A 15 2.66 5.86 7.61
CA THR A 15 3.74 6.20 6.68
C THR A 15 4.95 6.74 7.42
N GLN A 16 4.76 7.70 8.32
CA GLN A 16 5.85 8.23 9.13
C GLN A 16 6.46 7.18 10.07
N SER A 17 5.65 6.25 10.59
CA SER A 17 6.17 5.15 11.42
C SER A 17 7.10 4.24 10.64
N ILE A 18 6.74 3.91 9.40
CA ILE A 18 7.57 3.10 8.52
C ILE A 18 8.84 3.85 8.13
N LEU A 19 8.75 5.13 7.75
CA LEU A 19 9.93 5.95 7.42
C LEU A 19 10.91 6.06 8.60
N ASP A 20 10.41 6.20 9.82
CA ASP A 20 11.27 6.22 11.01
C ASP A 20 11.90 4.84 11.25
N GLY A 21 11.17 3.75 11.06
CA GLY A 21 11.73 2.39 11.10
C GLY A 21 12.83 2.19 10.06
N VAL A 22 12.63 2.65 8.84
CA VAL A 22 13.64 2.58 7.75
C VAL A 22 14.92 3.33 8.12
N LYS A 23 14.83 4.49 8.77
CA LYS A 23 16.00 5.25 9.25
C LYS A 23 16.81 4.46 10.29
N HIS A 24 16.16 3.65 11.11
CA HIS A 24 16.81 2.82 12.13
C HIS A 24 17.37 1.50 11.61
N CYS A 25 17.00 1.09 10.40
CA CYS A 25 17.55 -0.09 9.75
C CYS A 25 18.83 0.25 8.99
N SER A 26 19.79 -0.67 8.93
CA SER A 26 21.00 -0.56 8.09
C SER A 26 20.93 -1.39 6.81
N SER A 27 19.91 -2.26 6.67
CA SER A 27 19.78 -3.18 5.52
C SER A 27 19.45 -2.45 4.23
N GLU A 28 19.97 -2.95 3.11
CA GLU A 28 19.64 -2.44 1.77
C GLU A 28 18.27 -2.89 1.27
N ILE A 29 17.75 -3.98 1.82
CA ILE A 29 16.42 -4.52 1.49
C ILE A 29 15.54 -4.34 2.72
N ILE A 30 14.39 -3.71 2.52
CA ILE A 30 13.39 -3.44 3.54
C ILE A 30 12.13 -4.21 3.20
N ALA A 31 11.61 -4.97 4.16
CA ALA A 31 10.27 -5.55 4.09
C ALA A 31 9.36 -4.86 5.10
N VAL A 32 8.15 -4.55 4.66
CA VAL A 32 7.09 -3.96 5.48
C VAL A 32 5.96 -4.97 5.63
N MET A 33 5.46 -5.13 6.84
CA MET A 33 4.38 -6.06 7.16
C MET A 33 3.63 -5.56 8.40
N ASP A 34 2.31 -5.70 8.41
CA ASP A 34 1.52 -5.45 9.61
C ASP A 34 1.79 -6.53 10.67
N ALA A 35 1.83 -6.14 11.94
CA ALA A 35 2.15 -7.03 13.07
C ALA A 35 0.92 -7.77 13.65
N ASP A 36 -0.24 -7.69 12.99
CA ASP A 36 -1.51 -8.25 13.43
C ASP A 36 -1.79 -9.67 12.90
N LEU A 37 -0.77 -10.30 12.29
CA LEU A 37 -0.82 -11.64 11.70
C LEU A 37 -1.79 -11.78 10.51
N SER A 38 -2.25 -10.67 9.93
CA SER A 38 -3.12 -10.69 8.76
C SER A 38 -2.37 -11.05 7.46
N HIS A 39 -1.05 -10.88 7.45
CA HIS A 39 -0.20 -11.22 6.33
C HIS A 39 0.47 -12.59 6.49
N PRO A 40 0.55 -13.41 5.42
CA PRO A 40 1.15 -14.75 5.47
C PRO A 40 2.68 -14.66 5.57
N ILE A 41 3.23 -14.93 6.75
CA ILE A 41 4.68 -14.85 7.00
C ILE A 41 5.49 -15.89 6.20
N ASP A 42 4.88 -17.01 5.86
CA ASP A 42 5.45 -18.04 4.99
C ASP A 42 5.75 -17.53 3.57
N LYS A 43 5.05 -16.47 3.12
CA LYS A 43 5.28 -15.80 1.84
C LYS A 43 6.44 -14.79 1.86
N LEU A 44 7.01 -14.50 3.02
CA LEU A 44 8.09 -13.51 3.13
C LEU A 44 9.32 -13.87 2.27
N ALA A 45 9.72 -15.14 2.23
CA ALA A 45 10.85 -15.56 1.40
C ALA A 45 10.55 -15.38 -0.11
N GLU A 46 9.33 -15.67 -0.54
CA GLU A 46 8.89 -15.48 -1.92
C GLU A 46 8.84 -13.99 -2.28
N LEU A 47 8.38 -13.15 -1.34
CA LEU A 47 8.34 -11.70 -1.49
C LEU A 47 9.74 -11.08 -1.61
N LEU A 48 10.72 -11.56 -0.84
CA LEU A 48 12.09 -11.04 -0.85
C LEU A 48 12.90 -11.49 -2.08
N ARG A 49 12.60 -12.65 -2.64
CA ARG A 49 13.38 -13.27 -3.72
C ARG A 49 13.62 -12.34 -4.93
N PRO A 50 12.61 -11.62 -5.50
CA PRO A 50 12.83 -10.73 -6.64
C PRO A 50 13.84 -9.62 -6.35
N ILE A 51 13.87 -9.12 -5.11
CA ILE A 51 14.78 -8.04 -4.70
C ILE A 51 16.20 -8.59 -4.48
N ILE A 52 16.32 -9.74 -3.81
CA ILE A 52 17.62 -10.39 -3.54
C ILE A 52 18.31 -10.80 -4.84
N THR A 53 17.55 -11.32 -5.82
CA THR A 53 18.11 -11.70 -7.13
C THR A 53 18.38 -10.51 -8.04
N GLY A 54 17.99 -9.31 -7.66
CA GLY A 54 18.16 -8.10 -8.45
C GLY A 54 17.25 -8.00 -9.68
N SER A 55 16.24 -8.87 -9.78
CA SER A 55 15.31 -8.86 -10.91
C SER A 55 14.26 -7.73 -10.83
N HIS A 56 13.93 -7.28 -9.63
CA HIS A 56 12.96 -6.19 -9.39
C HIS A 56 13.42 -5.31 -8.24
N ASP A 57 12.92 -4.07 -8.21
CA ASP A 57 13.23 -3.09 -7.18
C ASP A 57 12.19 -3.12 -6.05
N VAL A 58 10.95 -3.46 -6.38
CA VAL A 58 9.81 -3.56 -5.45
C VAL A 58 9.10 -4.91 -5.66
N SER A 59 8.71 -5.55 -4.58
CA SER A 59 7.90 -6.76 -4.57
C SER A 59 6.69 -6.56 -3.66
N VAL A 60 5.49 -6.81 -4.18
CA VAL A 60 4.22 -6.53 -3.51
C VAL A 60 3.46 -7.83 -3.26
N GLY A 61 3.11 -8.10 -2.03
CA GLY A 61 2.16 -9.17 -1.69
C GLY A 61 0.76 -8.76 -2.14
N SER A 62 0.28 -9.35 -3.22
CA SER A 62 -0.94 -8.94 -3.91
C SER A 62 -2.10 -9.91 -3.69
N ARG A 63 -3.24 -9.35 -3.30
CA ARG A 63 -4.52 -10.05 -3.12
C ARG A 63 -5.29 -10.20 -4.43
N TYR A 64 -4.91 -9.44 -5.47
CA TYR A 64 -5.69 -9.28 -6.69
C TYR A 64 -5.04 -9.88 -7.94
N VAL A 65 -3.93 -10.57 -7.80
CA VAL A 65 -3.33 -11.39 -8.85
C VAL A 65 -3.87 -12.82 -8.83
N LYS A 66 -3.61 -13.59 -9.86
CA LYS A 66 -3.98 -15.02 -9.93
C LYS A 66 -3.38 -15.76 -8.73
N HIS A 67 -4.18 -16.56 -8.04
CA HIS A 67 -3.86 -17.26 -6.78
C HIS A 67 -3.70 -16.37 -5.55
N GLY A 68 -3.95 -15.06 -5.65
CA GLY A 68 -4.13 -14.18 -4.51
C GLY A 68 -5.58 -14.13 -4.05
N GLY A 69 -5.83 -13.61 -2.86
CA GLY A 69 -7.19 -13.52 -2.34
C GLY A 69 -7.28 -12.90 -0.95
N VAL A 70 -8.51 -12.87 -0.44
CA VAL A 70 -8.85 -12.51 0.92
C VAL A 70 -9.70 -13.60 1.52
N ALA A 71 -9.30 -14.14 2.67
CA ALA A 71 -10.07 -15.12 3.39
C ALA A 71 -11.20 -14.43 4.18
N GLU A 72 -12.36 -15.08 4.24
CA GLU A 72 -13.49 -14.74 5.15
C GLU A 72 -14.09 -13.32 5.01
N TRP A 73 -13.69 -12.54 4.00
CA TRP A 73 -14.32 -11.23 3.80
C TRP A 73 -15.70 -11.36 3.14
N PRO A 74 -16.72 -10.66 3.65
CA PRO A 74 -18.00 -10.53 2.99
C PRO A 74 -17.84 -9.92 1.58
N LEU A 75 -18.70 -10.28 0.65
CA LEU A 75 -18.60 -9.84 -0.74
C LEU A 75 -18.59 -8.31 -0.89
N HIS A 76 -19.43 -7.61 -0.12
CA HIS A 76 -19.46 -6.13 -0.15
C HIS A 76 -18.10 -5.52 0.27
N ARG A 77 -17.44 -6.05 1.31
CA ARG A 77 -16.13 -5.58 1.76
C ARG A 77 -15.05 -5.84 0.71
N ARG A 78 -15.11 -6.99 0.02
CA ARG A 78 -14.21 -7.32 -1.09
C ARG A 78 -14.39 -6.32 -2.22
N LEU A 79 -15.64 -5.99 -2.57
CA LEU A 79 -15.97 -5.03 -3.62
C LEU A 79 -15.48 -3.62 -3.28
N ILE A 80 -15.74 -3.13 -2.07
CA ILE A 80 -15.29 -1.82 -1.58
C ILE A 80 -13.77 -1.73 -1.62
N SER A 81 -13.06 -2.75 -1.13
CA SER A 81 -11.60 -2.77 -1.16
C SER A 81 -11.04 -2.79 -2.58
N TRP A 82 -11.66 -3.52 -3.49
CA TRP A 82 -11.29 -3.57 -4.90
C TRP A 82 -11.55 -2.22 -5.60
N LEU A 83 -12.72 -1.62 -5.39
CA LEU A 83 -13.08 -0.31 -5.92
C LEU A 83 -12.15 0.78 -5.37
N GLY A 84 -11.81 0.73 -4.08
CA GLY A 84 -10.86 1.68 -3.47
C GLY A 84 -9.46 1.64 -4.07
N GLY A 85 -9.05 0.52 -4.67
CA GLY A 85 -7.77 0.40 -5.39
C GLY A 85 -7.81 0.86 -6.85
N LEU A 86 -9.01 0.99 -7.46
CA LEU A 86 -9.13 1.33 -8.88
C LEU A 86 -8.43 2.63 -9.28
N PRO A 87 -8.58 3.74 -8.54
CA PRO A 87 -7.93 4.98 -8.93
C PRO A 87 -6.41 4.87 -9.03
N ALA A 88 -5.78 4.15 -8.09
CA ALA A 88 -4.33 3.95 -8.11
C ALA A 88 -3.86 3.04 -9.26
N ARG A 89 -4.71 2.11 -9.73
CA ARG A 89 -4.42 1.24 -10.90
C ARG A 89 -4.41 1.99 -12.23
N VAL A 90 -4.98 3.17 -12.30
CA VAL A 90 -4.89 4.02 -13.50
C VAL A 90 -3.48 4.62 -13.63
N LEU A 91 -2.77 4.75 -12.51
CA LEU A 91 -1.42 5.30 -12.46
C LEU A 91 -0.35 4.22 -12.63
N THR A 92 -0.66 2.98 -12.29
CA THR A 92 0.30 1.87 -12.32
C THR A 92 -0.38 0.60 -12.80
N ASP A 93 0.35 -0.30 -13.48
CA ASP A 93 -0.14 -1.63 -13.85
C ASP A 93 -0.27 -2.59 -12.65
N ILE A 94 0.02 -2.12 -11.44
CA ILE A 94 0.00 -2.90 -10.21
C ILE A 94 -1.44 -3.05 -9.70
N LYS A 95 -1.85 -4.31 -9.47
CA LYS A 95 -3.22 -4.63 -9.05
C LYS A 95 -3.49 -4.32 -7.58
N ASP A 96 -2.48 -4.44 -6.72
CA ASP A 96 -2.60 -4.18 -5.27
C ASP A 96 -1.69 -3.05 -4.79
N THR A 97 -1.99 -1.83 -5.21
CA THR A 97 -1.25 -0.61 -4.84
C THR A 97 -1.39 -0.20 -3.37
N THR A 98 -2.26 -0.88 -2.63
CA THR A 98 -2.60 -0.55 -1.23
C THR A 98 -2.21 -1.63 -0.24
N SER A 99 -1.43 -2.62 -0.67
CA SER A 99 -0.95 -3.68 0.20
C SER A 99 -0.04 -3.14 1.30
N GLY A 100 -0.24 -3.60 2.54
CA GLY A 100 0.66 -3.38 3.67
C GLY A 100 1.82 -4.39 3.73
N PHE A 101 1.88 -5.35 2.79
CA PHE A 101 2.90 -6.39 2.73
C PHE A 101 3.71 -6.27 1.45
N PHE A 102 4.89 -5.68 1.56
CA PHE A 102 5.78 -5.48 0.42
C PHE A 102 7.25 -5.47 0.85
N ALA A 103 8.13 -5.66 -0.11
CA ALA A 103 9.55 -5.49 0.07
C ALA A 103 10.12 -4.62 -1.05
N CYS A 104 11.15 -3.85 -0.76
CA CYS A 104 11.83 -3.04 -1.76
C CYS A 104 13.29 -2.74 -1.37
N ARG A 105 14.05 -2.21 -2.32
CA ARG A 105 15.36 -1.64 -2.02
C ARG A 105 15.18 -0.38 -1.17
N ARG A 106 16.10 -0.12 -0.25
CA ARG A 106 16.12 1.11 0.57
C ARG A 106 16.01 2.37 -0.29
N ALA A 107 16.69 2.40 -1.44
CA ALA A 107 16.66 3.52 -2.38
C ALA A 107 15.24 3.91 -2.85
N CYS A 108 14.27 2.98 -2.81
CA CYS A 108 12.89 3.29 -3.13
C CYS A 108 12.25 4.26 -2.11
N PHE A 109 12.71 4.24 -0.85
CA PHE A 109 12.26 5.19 0.17
C PHE A 109 12.88 6.59 0.01
N ASP A 110 14.04 6.68 -0.63
CA ASP A 110 14.68 7.98 -0.89
C ASP A 110 13.94 8.79 -1.97
N ALA A 111 13.15 8.11 -2.81
CA ALA A 111 12.32 8.74 -3.83
C ALA A 111 11.02 9.35 -3.29
N ILE A 112 10.61 8.99 -2.06
CA ILE A 112 9.38 9.48 -1.46
C ILE A 112 9.60 10.88 -0.87
N ASP A 113 8.58 11.74 -0.99
CA ASP A 113 8.54 13.00 -0.25
C ASP A 113 8.63 12.72 1.26
N LYS A 114 9.60 13.34 1.93
CA LYS A 114 9.81 13.20 3.38
C LYS A 114 8.61 13.69 4.22
N GLN A 115 7.75 14.50 3.64
CA GLN A 115 6.50 14.97 4.24
C GLN A 115 5.30 14.07 3.92
N ALA A 116 5.50 12.98 3.15
CA ALA A 116 4.44 12.01 2.88
C ALA A 116 3.82 11.53 4.20
N CYS A 117 2.52 11.56 4.28
CA CYS A 117 1.75 11.19 5.46
C CYS A 117 0.55 10.31 5.08
N GLY A 118 -0.01 9.63 6.08
CA GLY A 118 -1.16 8.77 5.90
C GLY A 118 -0.85 7.28 6.11
N TYR A 119 -1.54 6.41 5.39
CA TYR A 119 -1.47 4.96 5.64
C TYR A 119 -1.15 4.12 4.39
N LYS A 120 -0.75 4.73 3.28
CA LYS A 120 -0.54 4.08 1.98
C LYS A 120 0.87 4.34 1.41
N ILE A 121 1.88 4.02 2.20
CA ILE A 121 3.28 4.25 1.82
C ILE A 121 3.68 3.52 0.52
N LEU A 122 3.12 2.33 0.26
CA LEU A 122 3.38 1.63 -1.01
C LEU A 122 2.94 2.48 -2.21
N LEU A 123 1.79 3.16 -2.13
CA LEU A 123 1.34 4.05 -3.19
C LEU A 123 2.32 5.21 -3.41
N GLU A 124 2.90 5.77 -2.34
CA GLU A 124 3.92 6.82 -2.44
C GLU A 124 5.17 6.30 -3.18
N ILE A 125 5.66 5.09 -2.81
CA ILE A 125 6.80 4.44 -3.50
C ILE A 125 6.48 4.24 -4.98
N LEU A 126 5.34 3.66 -5.30
CA LEU A 126 4.95 3.36 -6.67
C LEU A 126 4.80 4.64 -7.51
N SER A 127 4.21 5.69 -6.92
CA SER A 127 4.01 6.98 -7.60
C SER A 127 5.32 7.72 -7.85
N ALA A 128 6.23 7.73 -6.87
CA ALA A 128 7.54 8.34 -7.00
C ALA A 128 8.45 7.58 -7.97
N GLY A 129 8.21 6.29 -8.13
CA GLY A 129 8.98 5.39 -8.99
C GLY A 129 8.29 5.02 -10.31
N LEU A 130 7.24 5.75 -10.73
CA LEU A 130 6.62 5.56 -12.04
C LEU A 130 7.72 5.58 -13.12
N ASP A 131 7.73 4.53 -13.96
CA ASP A 131 8.72 4.32 -15.03
C ASP A 131 10.20 4.15 -14.58
N LYS A 132 10.47 4.10 -13.27
CA LYS A 132 11.82 3.96 -12.71
C LYS A 132 12.01 2.63 -11.99
N PHE A 133 11.00 2.15 -11.28
CA PHE A 133 11.10 0.93 -10.47
C PHE A 133 10.43 -0.24 -11.16
N THR A 134 11.15 -1.35 -11.22
CA THR A 134 10.58 -2.63 -11.64
C THR A 134 9.82 -3.26 -10.48
N VAL A 135 8.56 -3.65 -10.72
CA VAL A 135 7.67 -4.16 -9.67
C VAL A 135 7.20 -5.58 -9.95
N LYS A 136 7.27 -6.45 -8.95
CA LYS A 136 6.73 -7.81 -8.99
C LYS A 136 5.56 -7.94 -8.01
N GLU A 137 4.44 -8.47 -8.47
CA GLU A 137 3.36 -8.90 -7.58
C GLU A 137 3.50 -10.40 -7.26
N VAL A 138 3.47 -10.71 -5.97
CA VAL A 138 3.51 -12.06 -5.40
C VAL A 138 2.13 -12.38 -4.84
N PRO A 139 1.47 -13.47 -5.24
CA PRO A 139 0.14 -13.80 -4.73
C PRO A 139 0.16 -14.10 -3.23
N ILE A 140 -0.72 -13.46 -2.49
CA ILE A 140 -0.94 -13.73 -1.07
C ILE A 140 -2.42 -13.93 -0.78
N VAL A 141 -2.72 -14.71 0.26
CA VAL A 141 -4.05 -14.78 0.85
C VAL A 141 -4.01 -13.98 2.15
N PHE A 142 -4.72 -12.85 2.13
CA PHE A 142 -4.86 -12.00 3.30
C PHE A 142 -5.94 -12.57 4.21
N THR A 143 -5.62 -12.76 5.48
CA THR A 143 -6.58 -13.24 6.50
C THR A 143 -7.01 -12.07 7.37
N ASP A 144 -8.26 -12.04 7.81
CA ASP A 144 -8.69 -10.97 8.71
C ASP A 144 -7.96 -11.09 10.04
N ARG A 145 -7.68 -9.96 10.65
CA ARG A 145 -7.02 -9.94 11.97
C ARG A 145 -7.89 -10.65 13.01
N THR A 146 -7.27 -11.41 13.88
CA THR A 146 -7.96 -12.13 14.96
C THR A 146 -8.36 -11.21 16.12
N LEU A 147 -7.68 -10.07 16.27
CA LEU A 147 -7.91 -9.09 17.35
C LEU A 147 -8.00 -7.67 16.79
N GLY A 148 -8.93 -6.87 17.29
CA GLY A 148 -9.10 -5.46 16.94
C GLY A 148 -10.17 -5.19 15.88
N GLN A 149 -10.56 -3.92 15.77
CA GLN A 149 -11.53 -3.45 14.77
C GLN A 149 -10.85 -2.72 13.62
N SER A 150 -11.40 -2.82 12.42
CA SER A 150 -10.94 -2.04 11.27
C SER A 150 -11.20 -0.56 11.54
N LYS A 151 -10.12 0.26 11.47
CA LYS A 151 -10.18 1.71 11.69
C LYS A 151 -10.30 2.48 10.37
N LEU A 152 -10.86 1.89 9.32
CA LEU A 152 -11.18 2.64 8.10
C LEU A 152 -12.26 3.67 8.44
N SER A 153 -11.84 4.90 8.66
CA SER A 153 -12.77 6.02 8.88
C SER A 153 -12.98 6.75 7.54
N SER A 154 -14.15 7.35 7.37
CA SER A 154 -14.47 8.24 6.24
C SER A 154 -13.40 9.32 6.03
N LYS A 155 -12.81 9.84 7.12
CA LYS A 155 -11.69 10.79 7.08
C LYS A 155 -10.45 10.25 6.37
N GLN A 156 -10.09 8.98 6.61
CA GLN A 156 -8.95 8.35 5.95
C GLN A 156 -9.22 8.11 4.45
N MET A 157 -10.45 7.78 4.09
CA MET A 157 -10.85 7.62 2.69
C MET A 157 -10.76 8.97 1.94
N VAL A 158 -11.25 10.06 2.54
CA VAL A 158 -11.14 11.40 1.96
C VAL A 158 -9.66 11.81 1.79
N GLN A 159 -8.82 11.56 2.78
CA GLN A 159 -7.38 11.84 2.67
C GLN A 159 -6.72 11.02 1.54
N TYR A 160 -7.08 9.75 1.40
CA TYR A 160 -6.59 8.90 0.32
C TYR A 160 -6.99 9.42 -1.06
N VAL A 161 -8.26 9.77 -1.25
CA VAL A 161 -8.75 10.33 -2.53
C VAL A 161 -8.05 11.67 -2.83
N LYS A 162 -7.92 12.55 -1.82
CA LYS A 162 -7.21 13.82 -1.97
C LYS A 162 -5.75 13.59 -2.41
N ARG A 163 -5.06 12.65 -1.78
CA ARG A 163 -3.66 12.33 -2.13
C ARG A 163 -3.54 11.77 -3.55
N LEU A 164 -4.45 10.90 -3.95
CA LEU A 164 -4.52 10.42 -5.33
C LEU A 164 -4.70 11.55 -6.34
N LEU A 165 -5.59 12.52 -6.05
CA LEU A 165 -5.80 13.68 -6.92
C LEU A 165 -4.55 14.58 -6.99
N GLU A 166 -3.81 14.73 -5.89
CA GLU A 166 -2.53 15.47 -5.88
C GLU A 166 -1.48 14.76 -6.76
N ILE A 167 -1.34 13.44 -6.61
CA ILE A 167 -0.44 12.62 -7.45
C ILE A 167 -0.85 12.72 -8.93
N CYS A 168 -2.15 12.65 -9.22
CA CYS A 168 -2.69 12.75 -10.58
C CYS A 168 -2.63 14.18 -11.13
N GLY A 169 -2.85 15.20 -10.32
CA GLY A 169 -2.88 16.60 -10.75
C GLY A 169 -1.58 17.11 -11.34
N GLY A 170 -0.46 16.45 -11.01
CA GLY A 170 0.83 16.70 -11.64
C GLY A 170 1.01 16.02 -13.01
N GLN A 171 0.17 15.05 -13.38
CA GLN A 171 0.36 14.19 -14.56
C GLN A 171 -0.87 13.96 -15.45
N VAL A 172 -2.07 14.42 -15.07
CA VAL A 172 -3.31 14.00 -15.72
C VAL A 172 -4.10 15.15 -16.35
N SER A 173 -4.48 14.95 -17.62
CA SER A 173 -5.45 15.78 -18.36
C SER A 173 -6.82 15.76 -17.66
N THR A 174 -7.56 16.86 -17.79
CA THR A 174 -8.89 17.10 -17.20
C THR A 174 -9.93 15.97 -17.43
N ALA A 175 -9.81 15.19 -18.50
CA ALA A 175 -10.69 14.07 -18.82
C ALA A 175 -10.52 12.86 -17.88
N THR A 176 -9.34 12.64 -17.33
CA THR A 176 -9.09 11.55 -16.38
C THR A 176 -9.47 11.97 -14.96
N GLY A 177 -9.29 13.25 -14.62
CA GLY A 177 -9.70 13.80 -13.32
C GLY A 177 -11.21 13.65 -13.04
N SER A 178 -12.07 13.80 -14.03
CA SER A 178 -13.52 13.64 -13.86
C SER A 178 -13.94 12.18 -13.56
N LYS A 179 -13.23 11.20 -14.11
CA LYS A 179 -13.45 9.76 -13.81
C LYS A 179 -13.06 9.42 -12.37
N PHE A 180 -11.99 10.04 -11.85
CA PHE A 180 -11.57 9.85 -10.46
C PHE A 180 -12.56 10.40 -9.45
N ILE A 181 -13.14 11.58 -9.72
CA ILE A 181 -14.17 12.19 -8.86
C ILE A 181 -15.41 11.30 -8.81
N ALA A 182 -15.85 10.75 -9.94
CA ALA A 182 -17.02 9.87 -10.01
C ALA A 182 -16.82 8.57 -9.20
N VAL A 183 -15.65 7.95 -9.27
CA VAL A 183 -15.34 6.72 -8.51
C VAL A 183 -15.15 7.01 -7.02
N GLY A 184 -14.52 8.12 -6.66
CA GLY A 184 -14.33 8.53 -5.25
C GLY A 184 -15.66 8.85 -4.55
N LEU A 185 -16.55 9.54 -5.23
CA LEU A 185 -17.90 9.87 -4.70
C LEU A 185 -18.78 8.64 -4.52
N SER A 186 -18.72 7.65 -5.43
CA SER A 186 -19.48 6.40 -5.27
C SER A 186 -19.03 5.58 -4.05
N GLY A 187 -17.73 5.59 -3.71
CA GLY A 187 -17.21 4.94 -2.50
C GLY A 187 -17.72 5.59 -1.20
N VAL A 188 -17.84 6.91 -1.17
CA VAL A 188 -18.32 7.66 0.01
C VAL A 188 -19.82 7.43 0.25
N VAL A 189 -20.62 7.25 -0.81
CA VAL A 189 -22.07 6.99 -0.69
C VAL A 189 -22.35 5.60 -0.13
N ILE A 190 -21.50 4.59 -0.42
CA ILE A 190 -21.67 3.22 0.07
C ILE A 190 -21.34 3.11 1.57
N ASP A 191 -20.47 3.96 2.10
CA ASP A 191 -20.06 3.95 3.51
C ASP A 191 -21.04 4.74 4.41
N ALA A 192 -22.00 5.45 3.82
CA ALA A 192 -23.03 6.25 4.50
C ALA A 192 -24.40 5.54 4.58
N LEU A 193 -24.56 4.32 4.04
CA LEU A 193 -25.71 3.43 4.12
C LEU A 193 -25.41 2.20 4.97
#